data_cf3124bf6ecdf1755fdf393337cf2c92
#
_entry.id   cf3124bf6ecdf1755fdf393337cf2c92
#
_cell.length_a   1.000
_cell.length_b   1.000
_cell.length_c   1.000
_cell.angle_alpha   90.00
_cell.angle_beta   90.00
_cell.angle_gamma   90.00
#
_symmetry.space_group_name_H-M   'P 1'
#
loop_
_entity.id
_entity.type
_entity.pdbx_description
1 polymer ?
#
loop_
_entity_poly.entity_id
_entity_poly.type
_entity_poly.pdbx_seq_one_letter_code
_entity_poly.pdbx_strand_id
1 'polypeptide(L)'
;RSVFILVFTIFAAFAAPAQVNVGMTDTASYYPLLRGRRVAVLANQTSVAELPGAPGADASGRVHLVDLLHGEGFAVAAIYSPEHGFRGTADAGERVASSVDARTGIPIRSLYDGNAKRPSDEAMRSFDVLVVDMQDVGLRFYTYYISMLRMMDACADFGRLVVVLDRPNPNGHLVDGPVLDMKYKSGVGAIPVPVLHGLTMGEIARMAVGEGWAKPCDLTVVKCRNYTHATEYLLPVAPSPNLPTARAVYLYAALCPFEGTVVSLGRGTDC
;
A
#
# COMPACT_ATOMS: atom_id res chain seq x y z
N ARG A 1 -14.79 53.91 -44.74
CA ARG A 1 -15.36 52.67 -44.13
C ARG A 1 -14.27 51.98 -43.37
N SER A 2 -14.25 52.11 -42.04
CA SER A 2 -13.29 51.46 -41.14
C SER A 2 -13.86 50.08 -40.76
N VAL A 3 -13.14 49.00 -41.03
CA VAL A 3 -13.48 47.64 -40.61
C VAL A 3 -12.85 47.38 -39.28
N PHE A 4 -13.65 47.25 -38.20
CA PHE A 4 -13.21 46.80 -36.91
C PHE A 4 -13.17 45.25 -36.93
N ILE A 5 -11.97 44.67 -36.85
CA ILE A 5 -11.78 43.22 -36.65
C ILE A 5 -11.80 42.95 -35.14
N LEU A 6 -12.86 42.31 -34.64
CA LEU A 6 -12.99 41.86 -33.26
C LEU A 6 -12.26 40.52 -33.14
N VAL A 7 -11.10 40.53 -32.51
CA VAL A 7 -10.34 39.28 -32.20
C VAL A 7 -10.88 38.74 -30.90
N PHE A 8 -11.61 37.60 -30.95
CA PHE A 8 -12.01 36.83 -29.80
C PHE A 8 -10.84 35.94 -29.38
N THR A 9 -10.15 36.29 -28.31
CA THR A 9 -9.16 35.41 -27.68
C THR A 9 -9.91 34.42 -26.77
N ILE A 10 -10.03 33.16 -27.22
CA ILE A 10 -10.55 32.09 -26.39
C ILE A 10 -9.44 31.68 -25.43
N PHE A 11 -9.52 32.11 -24.17
CA PHE A 11 -8.72 31.57 -23.07
C PHE A 11 -9.27 30.19 -22.74
N ALA A 12 -8.65 29.13 -23.26
CA ALA A 12 -8.83 27.80 -22.73
C ALA A 12 -8.16 27.76 -21.34
N ALA A 13 -8.95 27.87 -20.29
CA ALA A 13 -8.48 27.60 -18.93
C ALA A 13 -8.16 26.11 -18.84
N PHE A 14 -6.89 25.76 -18.96
CA PHE A 14 -6.41 24.44 -18.59
C PHE A 14 -6.58 24.34 -17.06
N ALA A 15 -7.64 23.67 -16.61
CA ALA A 15 -7.73 23.28 -15.21
C ALA A 15 -6.55 22.34 -14.92
N ALA A 16 -5.70 22.71 -13.95
CA ALA A 16 -4.68 21.80 -13.47
C ALA A 16 -5.35 20.49 -13.00
N PRO A 17 -4.77 19.33 -13.30
CA PRO A 17 -5.34 18.08 -12.85
C PRO A 17 -5.49 18.11 -11.32
N ALA A 18 -6.65 17.70 -10.83
CA ALA A 18 -6.91 17.68 -9.40
C ALA A 18 -5.90 16.74 -8.71
N GLN A 19 -5.34 17.19 -7.59
CA GLN A 19 -4.39 16.39 -6.81
C GLN A 19 -5.00 15.03 -6.44
N VAL A 20 -4.24 13.96 -6.62
CA VAL A 20 -4.65 12.62 -6.19
C VAL A 20 -4.63 12.55 -4.67
N ASN A 21 -5.75 12.11 -4.10
CA ASN A 21 -5.87 11.89 -2.66
C ASN A 21 -5.90 10.39 -2.39
N VAL A 22 -4.98 9.91 -1.55
CA VAL A 22 -4.95 8.50 -1.11
C VAL A 22 -6.09 8.22 -0.12
N GLY A 23 -6.50 6.95 0.02
CA GLY A 23 -7.60 6.55 0.92
C GLY A 23 -7.41 7.01 2.36
N MET A 24 -6.17 7.09 2.85
CA MET A 24 -5.82 7.60 4.18
C MET A 24 -6.37 9.02 4.46
N THR A 25 -6.48 9.87 3.45
CA THR A 25 -6.97 11.25 3.61
C THR A 25 -8.48 11.35 3.81
N ASP A 26 -9.24 10.32 3.47
CA ASP A 26 -10.69 10.27 3.64
C ASP A 26 -11.11 9.73 5.03
N THR A 27 -10.67 10.44 6.07
CA THR A 27 -10.91 10.05 7.46
C THR A 27 -12.40 9.90 7.80
N ALA A 28 -13.27 10.68 7.15
CA ALA A 28 -14.72 10.57 7.34
C ALA A 28 -15.28 9.19 6.96
N SER A 29 -14.66 8.50 5.99
CA SER A 29 -15.10 7.18 5.54
C SER A 29 -14.66 6.03 6.45
N TYR A 30 -13.53 6.15 7.17
CA TYR A 30 -13.04 5.03 7.98
C TYR A 30 -12.98 5.28 9.49
N TYR A 31 -12.89 6.51 9.98
CA TYR A 31 -12.92 6.78 11.44
C TYR A 31 -14.14 6.19 12.13
N PRO A 32 -15.37 6.26 11.57
CA PRO A 32 -16.54 5.63 12.18
C PRO A 32 -16.39 4.12 12.36
N LEU A 33 -15.63 3.47 11.46
CA LEU A 33 -15.40 2.01 11.52
C LEU A 33 -14.40 1.63 12.61
N LEU A 34 -13.56 2.56 13.07
CA LEU A 34 -12.51 2.33 14.07
C LEU A 34 -12.93 2.71 15.49
N ARG A 35 -13.92 3.61 15.64
CA ARG A 35 -14.33 4.14 16.96
C ARG A 35 -14.80 3.02 17.89
N GLY A 36 -14.26 3.01 19.13
CA GLY A 36 -14.57 2.03 20.15
C GLY A 36 -14.03 0.62 19.90
N ARG A 37 -13.18 0.44 18.87
CA ARG A 37 -12.57 -0.84 18.51
C ARG A 37 -11.07 -0.81 18.75
N ARG A 38 -10.50 -1.98 19.04
CA ARG A 38 -9.04 -2.17 19.05
C ARG A 38 -8.57 -2.31 17.61
N VAL A 39 -7.64 -1.46 17.21
CA VAL A 39 -7.17 -1.35 15.83
C VAL A 39 -5.82 -2.04 15.68
N ALA A 40 -5.66 -2.92 14.70
CA ALA A 40 -4.36 -3.33 14.19
C ALA A 40 -4.08 -2.60 12.87
N VAL A 41 -2.82 -2.29 12.59
CA VAL A 41 -2.43 -1.60 11.36
C VAL A 41 -1.40 -2.44 10.63
N LEU A 42 -1.64 -2.77 9.36
CA LEU A 42 -0.63 -3.31 8.45
C LEU A 42 -0.06 -2.15 7.64
N ALA A 43 1.17 -1.75 7.96
CA ALA A 43 1.77 -0.52 7.47
C ALA A 43 3.29 -0.60 7.37
N ASN A 44 3.87 0.30 6.57
CA ASN A 44 5.31 0.52 6.49
C ASN A 44 5.63 2.02 6.28
N GLN A 45 6.85 2.38 5.92
CA GLN A 45 7.30 3.76 5.69
C GLN A 45 6.47 4.54 4.65
N THR A 46 5.75 3.84 3.77
CA THR A 46 4.93 4.47 2.72
C THR A 46 3.55 4.90 3.19
N SER A 47 3.15 4.51 4.41
CA SER A 47 1.84 4.80 5.00
C SER A 47 1.74 6.26 5.45
N VAL A 48 2.05 7.19 4.56
CA VAL A 48 2.08 8.64 4.81
C VAL A 48 1.13 9.38 3.86
N ALA A 49 0.55 10.48 4.35
CA ALA A 49 -0.26 11.40 3.55
C ALA A 49 -0.06 12.85 4.00
N GLU A 50 -0.40 13.78 3.13
CA GLU A 50 -0.48 15.21 3.49
C GLU A 50 -1.83 15.49 4.13
N LEU A 51 -1.81 15.79 5.41
CA LEU A 51 -2.95 16.19 6.24
C LEU A 51 -2.49 17.32 7.16
N PRO A 52 -2.38 18.54 6.64
CA PRO A 52 -1.91 19.70 7.42
C PRO A 52 -2.75 19.91 8.67
N GLY A 53 -2.08 20.08 9.82
CA GLY A 53 -2.73 20.27 11.11
C GLY A 53 -3.23 18.98 11.79
N ALA A 54 -3.08 17.82 11.15
CA ALA A 54 -3.40 16.56 11.78
C ALA A 54 -2.43 16.24 12.93
N PRO A 55 -2.87 15.54 14.00
CA PRO A 55 -1.99 15.06 15.05
C PRO A 55 -0.85 14.22 14.46
N GLY A 56 0.39 14.50 14.89
CA GLY A 56 1.57 13.80 14.42
C GLY A 56 2.12 14.27 13.06
N ALA A 57 1.50 15.26 12.40
CA ALA A 57 2.01 15.83 11.16
C ALA A 57 3.35 16.57 11.41
N ASP A 58 4.27 16.43 10.45
CA ASP A 58 5.53 17.18 10.42
C ASP A 58 5.33 18.63 9.90
N ALA A 59 6.42 19.38 9.82
CA ALA A 59 6.41 20.77 9.35
C ALA A 59 5.95 20.91 7.88
N SER A 60 5.99 19.84 7.08
CA SER A 60 5.47 19.81 5.70
C SER A 60 3.99 19.45 5.64
N GLY A 61 3.34 19.18 6.78
CA GLY A 61 1.96 18.71 6.84
C GLY A 61 1.80 17.22 6.57
N ARG A 62 2.90 16.47 6.51
CA ARG A 62 2.89 15.03 6.25
C ARG A 62 2.79 14.25 7.55
N VAL A 63 1.92 13.25 7.59
CA VAL A 63 1.72 12.39 8.76
C VAL A 63 1.73 10.91 8.36
N HIS A 64 2.31 10.07 9.21
CA HIS A 64 2.21 8.62 9.09
C HIS A 64 0.90 8.12 9.70
N LEU A 65 0.25 7.11 9.09
CA LEU A 65 -1.05 6.59 9.55
C LEU A 65 -1.06 6.21 11.03
N VAL A 66 -0.01 5.55 11.52
CA VAL A 66 0.06 5.14 12.93
C VAL A 66 0.11 6.36 13.85
N ASP A 67 0.88 7.38 13.48
CA ASP A 67 0.98 8.62 14.26
C ASP A 67 -0.36 9.38 14.26
N LEU A 68 -1.05 9.40 13.11
CA LEU A 68 -2.38 9.97 12.97
C LEU A 68 -3.39 9.28 13.89
N LEU A 69 -3.51 7.94 13.77
CA LEU A 69 -4.48 7.18 14.56
C LEU A 69 -4.20 7.26 16.06
N HIS A 70 -2.93 7.20 16.45
CA HIS A 70 -2.50 7.35 17.84
C HIS A 70 -2.83 8.74 18.38
N GLY A 71 -2.51 9.80 17.61
CA GLY A 71 -2.77 11.19 17.99
C GLY A 71 -4.27 11.53 18.05
N GLU A 72 -5.10 10.89 17.24
CA GLU A 72 -6.56 10.98 17.28
C GLU A 72 -7.19 10.15 18.42
N GLY A 73 -6.39 9.43 19.20
CA GLY A 73 -6.84 8.67 20.37
C GLY A 73 -7.47 7.32 20.04
N PHE A 74 -7.25 6.77 18.84
CA PHE A 74 -7.67 5.40 18.53
C PHE A 74 -6.85 4.38 19.31
N ALA A 75 -7.49 3.28 19.73
CA ALA A 75 -6.85 2.19 20.47
C ALA A 75 -6.04 1.29 19.52
N VAL A 76 -4.86 1.77 19.07
CA VAL A 76 -3.97 0.98 18.20
C VAL A 76 -3.25 -0.08 19.04
N ALA A 77 -3.67 -1.34 18.88
CA ALA A 77 -3.19 -2.48 19.66
C ALA A 77 -1.88 -3.07 19.15
N ALA A 78 -1.65 -3.01 17.83
CA ALA A 78 -0.44 -3.53 17.21
C ALA A 78 -0.23 -2.95 15.82
N ILE A 79 1.04 -2.87 15.40
CA ILE A 79 1.48 -2.61 14.04
C ILE A 79 2.01 -3.93 13.48
N TYR A 80 1.48 -4.36 12.33
CA TYR A 80 2.05 -5.45 11.54
C TYR A 80 2.94 -4.86 10.45
N SER A 81 4.17 -5.36 10.36
CA SER A 81 5.12 -4.90 9.35
C SER A 81 5.31 -5.97 8.27
N PRO A 82 5.28 -5.59 6.97
CA PRO A 82 5.62 -6.47 5.87
C PRO A 82 7.14 -6.64 5.76
N GLU A 83 7.59 -7.22 4.64
CA GLU A 83 8.99 -7.22 4.23
C GLU A 83 9.59 -5.80 4.29
N HIS A 84 10.87 -5.67 4.58
CA HIS A 84 11.60 -4.43 4.86
C HIS A 84 11.24 -3.74 6.20
N GLY A 85 10.30 -4.28 6.97
CA GLY A 85 9.95 -3.76 8.30
C GLY A 85 9.07 -2.51 8.29
N PHE A 86 8.72 -2.03 9.48
CA PHE A 86 7.81 -0.89 9.64
C PHE A 86 8.39 0.45 9.16
N ARG A 87 9.70 0.67 9.32
CA ARG A 87 10.37 1.89 8.86
C ARG A 87 11.12 1.70 7.53
N GLY A 88 11.00 0.51 6.89
CA GLY A 88 11.55 0.25 5.56
C GLY A 88 13.07 0.24 5.48
N THR A 89 13.74 -0.19 6.54
CA THR A 89 15.22 -0.16 6.64
C THR A 89 15.89 -1.52 6.47
N ALA A 90 15.12 -2.61 6.46
CA ALA A 90 15.65 -3.97 6.29
C ALA A 90 15.80 -4.35 4.81
N ASP A 91 16.81 -5.15 4.49
CA ASP A 91 17.05 -5.65 3.14
C ASP A 91 16.00 -6.69 2.70
N ALA A 92 15.93 -6.97 1.39
CA ALA A 92 15.03 -7.97 0.84
C ALA A 92 15.32 -9.35 1.43
N GLY A 93 14.27 -10.02 1.94
CA GLY A 93 14.40 -11.33 2.59
C GLY A 93 15.05 -11.34 3.97
N GLU A 94 15.46 -10.18 4.48
CA GLU A 94 15.99 -10.06 5.83
C GLU A 94 14.91 -10.36 6.89
N ARG A 95 15.29 -11.06 7.96
CA ARG A 95 14.40 -11.31 9.08
C ARG A 95 14.23 -10.05 9.90
N VAL A 96 13.00 -9.57 9.99
CA VAL A 96 12.64 -8.40 10.79
C VAL A 96 12.09 -8.87 12.14
N ALA A 97 12.80 -8.54 13.22
CA ALA A 97 12.35 -8.87 14.58
C ALA A 97 11.15 -8.03 14.98
N SER A 98 10.27 -8.60 15.80
CA SER A 98 9.23 -7.83 16.50
C SER A 98 9.86 -6.88 17.51
N SER A 99 9.30 -5.69 17.64
CA SER A 99 9.83 -4.59 18.46
C SER A 99 8.70 -3.70 18.98
N VAL A 100 9.05 -2.53 19.49
CA VAL A 100 8.09 -1.48 19.89
C VAL A 100 8.43 -0.22 19.11
N ASP A 101 7.42 0.45 18.55
CA ASP A 101 7.64 1.73 17.91
C ASP A 101 8.05 2.78 18.94
N ALA A 102 9.25 3.35 18.78
CA ALA A 102 9.83 4.28 19.75
C ALA A 102 9.00 5.57 19.91
N ARG A 103 8.21 5.94 18.89
CA ARG A 103 7.43 7.18 18.89
C ARG A 103 6.10 7.03 19.63
N THR A 104 5.43 5.90 19.46
CA THR A 104 4.06 5.69 19.96
C THR A 104 3.98 4.68 21.09
N GLY A 105 5.04 3.89 21.33
CA GLY A 105 5.03 2.79 22.28
C GLY A 105 4.21 1.56 21.82
N ILE A 106 3.70 1.56 20.57
CA ILE A 106 2.85 0.49 20.05
C ILE A 106 3.72 -0.71 19.65
N PRO A 107 3.32 -1.95 20.00
CA PRO A 107 4.03 -3.16 19.59
C PRO A 107 4.05 -3.32 18.07
N ILE A 108 5.24 -3.56 17.50
CA ILE A 108 5.46 -3.93 16.11
C ILE A 108 5.61 -5.45 16.04
N ARG A 109 4.78 -6.10 15.23
CA ARG A 109 4.79 -7.54 14.96
C ARG A 109 5.20 -7.78 13.52
N SER A 110 6.34 -8.41 13.31
CA SER A 110 6.81 -8.74 11.98
C SER A 110 6.03 -9.91 11.38
N LEU A 111 5.68 -9.80 10.10
CA LEU A 111 5.19 -10.92 9.28
C LEU A 111 6.36 -11.67 8.58
N TYR A 112 7.60 -11.23 8.83
CA TYR A 112 8.85 -11.74 8.24
C TYR A 112 9.91 -12.10 9.29
N ASP A 113 9.47 -12.60 10.46
CA ASP A 113 10.36 -13.06 11.53
C ASP A 113 10.97 -14.46 11.27
N GLY A 114 10.58 -15.10 10.18
CA GLY A 114 11.05 -16.44 9.78
C GLY A 114 10.25 -17.59 10.40
N ASN A 115 9.33 -17.34 11.34
CA ASN A 115 8.61 -18.40 12.06
C ASN A 115 7.23 -18.69 11.47
N ALA A 116 6.42 -17.67 11.22
CA ALA A 116 5.09 -17.86 10.67
C ALA A 116 4.70 -16.69 9.76
N LYS A 117 4.16 -17.02 8.60
CA LYS A 117 3.61 -16.05 7.64
C LYS A 117 2.21 -15.54 8.04
N ARG A 118 1.71 -15.94 9.21
CA ARG A 118 0.42 -15.61 9.78
C ARG A 118 0.61 -15.26 11.26
N PRO A 119 -0.10 -14.24 11.80
CA PRO A 119 -0.10 -13.95 13.23
C PRO A 119 -0.63 -15.12 14.06
N SER A 120 -0.18 -15.22 15.31
CA SER A 120 -0.72 -16.20 16.26
C SER A 120 -2.20 -15.92 16.57
N ASP A 121 -2.92 -16.94 17.02
CA ASP A 121 -4.32 -16.79 17.43
C ASP A 121 -4.51 -15.77 18.55
N GLU A 122 -3.55 -15.68 19.49
CA GLU A 122 -3.55 -14.66 20.53
C GLU A 122 -3.44 -13.25 19.92
N ALA A 123 -2.53 -13.06 18.97
CA ALA A 123 -2.38 -11.80 18.25
C ALA A 123 -3.65 -11.43 17.50
N MET A 124 -4.32 -12.39 16.85
CA MET A 124 -5.59 -12.15 16.15
C MET A 124 -6.75 -11.81 17.10
N ARG A 125 -6.72 -12.26 18.35
CA ARG A 125 -7.71 -11.88 19.37
C ARG A 125 -7.44 -10.53 20.01
N SER A 126 -6.26 -9.94 19.81
CA SER A 126 -5.88 -8.67 20.42
C SER A 126 -6.51 -7.43 19.76
N PHE A 127 -7.13 -7.57 18.57
CA PHE A 127 -7.76 -6.46 17.85
C PHE A 127 -9.10 -6.85 17.23
N ASP A 128 -9.88 -5.87 16.82
CA ASP A 128 -11.22 -6.03 16.26
C ASP A 128 -11.29 -5.62 14.79
N VAL A 129 -10.40 -4.72 14.36
CA VAL A 129 -10.31 -4.22 12.98
C VAL A 129 -8.85 -4.14 12.55
N LEU A 130 -8.59 -4.56 11.31
CA LEU A 130 -7.30 -4.39 10.62
C LEU A 130 -7.41 -3.24 9.64
N VAL A 131 -6.56 -2.24 9.77
CA VAL A 131 -6.37 -1.19 8.76
C VAL A 131 -5.12 -1.52 7.95
N VAL A 132 -5.25 -1.54 6.62
CA VAL A 132 -4.15 -1.79 5.68
C VAL A 132 -3.85 -0.51 4.93
N ASP A 133 -2.61 -0.06 4.99
CA ASP A 133 -2.13 1.11 4.26
C ASP A 133 -0.67 0.91 3.85
N MET A 134 -0.46 0.51 2.62
CA MET A 134 0.88 0.28 2.04
C MET A 134 0.87 0.63 0.57
N GLN A 135 2.00 1.16 0.07
CA GLN A 135 2.17 1.44 -1.34
C GLN A 135 2.63 0.20 -2.10
N ASP A 136 1.83 -0.25 -3.05
CA ASP A 136 2.21 -1.25 -4.04
C ASP A 136 2.72 -0.57 -5.33
N VAL A 137 3.41 -1.32 -6.20
CA VAL A 137 3.96 -0.82 -7.46
C VAL A 137 3.37 -1.49 -8.70
N GLY A 138 2.32 -2.31 -8.53
CA GLY A 138 1.57 -2.92 -9.63
C GLY A 138 2.25 -4.15 -10.27
N LEU A 139 3.18 -4.78 -9.56
CA LEU A 139 3.95 -5.92 -10.03
C LEU A 139 3.69 -7.16 -9.17
N ARG A 140 3.38 -8.29 -9.82
CA ARG A 140 3.07 -9.56 -9.14
C ARG A 140 4.18 -10.02 -8.19
N PHE A 141 5.44 -9.68 -8.48
CA PHE A 141 6.60 -10.05 -7.65
C PHE A 141 6.75 -9.16 -6.41
N TYR A 142 6.07 -8.00 -6.37
CA TYR A 142 6.12 -7.08 -5.24
C TYR A 142 5.16 -7.56 -4.15
N THR A 143 5.68 -8.00 -3.01
CA THR A 143 5.01 -8.96 -2.12
C THR A 143 4.05 -8.34 -1.09
N TYR A 144 3.86 -7.03 -1.10
CA TYR A 144 2.99 -6.37 -0.11
C TYR A 144 1.53 -6.80 -0.21
N TYR A 145 1.01 -7.00 -1.44
CA TYR A 145 -0.33 -7.53 -1.61
C TYR A 145 -0.47 -8.95 -1.02
N ILE A 146 0.60 -9.77 -1.05
CA ILE A 146 0.60 -11.12 -0.47
C ILE A 146 0.47 -11.03 1.05
N SER A 147 1.19 -10.08 1.68
CA SER A 147 1.07 -9.83 3.12
C SER A 147 -0.35 -9.40 3.48
N MET A 148 -0.97 -8.53 2.69
CA MET A 148 -2.37 -8.13 2.85
C MET A 148 -3.31 -9.33 2.75
N LEU A 149 -3.21 -10.16 1.70
CA LEU A 149 -4.11 -11.31 1.51
C LEU A 149 -3.99 -12.33 2.65
N ARG A 150 -2.79 -12.59 3.16
CA ARG A 150 -2.59 -13.47 4.33
C ARG A 150 -3.25 -12.92 5.59
N MET A 151 -3.15 -11.61 5.80
CA MET A 151 -3.83 -10.96 6.91
C MET A 151 -5.35 -10.96 6.74
N MET A 152 -5.87 -10.79 5.51
CA MET A 152 -7.29 -10.90 5.20
C MET A 152 -7.81 -12.30 5.50
N ASP A 153 -7.10 -13.35 5.10
CA ASP A 153 -7.46 -14.76 5.41
C ASP A 153 -7.50 -14.99 6.93
N ALA A 154 -6.51 -14.46 7.65
CA ALA A 154 -6.50 -14.55 9.11
C ALA A 154 -7.67 -13.76 9.74
N CYS A 155 -7.99 -12.58 9.21
CA CYS A 155 -9.13 -11.78 9.66
C CYS A 155 -10.47 -12.51 9.41
N ALA A 156 -10.62 -13.18 8.28
CA ALA A 156 -11.78 -14.00 7.98
C ALA A 156 -11.98 -15.12 9.03
N ASP A 157 -10.89 -15.83 9.39
CA ASP A 157 -10.93 -16.90 10.40
C ASP A 157 -11.37 -16.42 11.79
N PHE A 158 -11.17 -15.14 12.10
CA PHE A 158 -11.47 -14.54 13.41
C PHE A 158 -12.65 -13.53 13.37
N GLY A 159 -13.32 -13.39 12.23
CA GLY A 159 -14.42 -12.42 12.07
C GLY A 159 -13.97 -10.97 12.31
N ARG A 160 -12.79 -10.59 11.85
CA ARG A 160 -12.27 -9.23 11.97
C ARG A 160 -12.58 -8.41 10.73
N LEU A 161 -13.02 -7.16 10.93
CA LEU A 161 -13.18 -6.20 9.84
C LEU A 161 -11.82 -5.86 9.24
N VAL A 162 -11.74 -5.79 7.92
CA VAL A 162 -10.57 -5.29 7.18
C VAL A 162 -10.93 -3.98 6.49
N VAL A 163 -10.14 -2.95 6.73
CA VAL A 163 -10.25 -1.64 6.08
C VAL A 163 -8.99 -1.39 5.27
N VAL A 164 -9.10 -1.35 3.96
CA VAL A 164 -7.98 -1.03 3.06
C VAL A 164 -8.06 0.45 2.69
N LEU A 165 -7.06 1.23 3.08
CA LEU A 165 -6.88 2.62 2.67
C LEU A 165 -6.07 2.60 1.38
N ASP A 166 -6.78 2.73 0.24
CA ASP A 166 -6.21 2.48 -1.06
C ASP A 166 -5.20 3.56 -1.49
N ARG A 167 -4.23 3.13 -2.32
CA ARG A 167 -3.18 4.00 -2.87
C ARG A 167 -3.08 3.83 -4.37
N PRO A 168 -2.71 4.90 -5.11
CA PRO A 168 -2.50 4.82 -6.55
C PRO A 168 -1.45 3.78 -6.91
N ASN A 169 -1.69 3.03 -7.98
CA ASN A 169 -0.67 2.21 -8.59
C ASN A 169 0.12 3.06 -9.60
N PRO A 170 1.45 3.25 -9.43
CA PRO A 170 2.27 4.03 -10.36
C PRO A 170 2.35 3.41 -11.76
N ASN A 171 2.12 2.10 -11.87
CA ASN A 171 2.03 1.33 -13.11
C ASN A 171 0.56 0.98 -13.46
N GLY A 172 -0.42 1.73 -12.97
CA GLY A 172 -1.84 1.43 -13.13
C GLY A 172 -2.32 1.36 -14.58
N HIS A 173 -1.63 2.05 -15.48
CA HIS A 173 -1.93 2.09 -16.93
C HIS A 173 -1.37 0.87 -17.69
N LEU A 174 -0.61 -0.01 -17.03
CA LEU A 174 0.03 -1.17 -17.65
C LEU A 174 -0.60 -2.47 -17.18
N VAL A 175 -1.03 -3.29 -18.12
CA VAL A 175 -1.41 -4.68 -17.92
C VAL A 175 -0.65 -5.51 -18.94
N ASP A 176 0.36 -6.27 -18.48
CA ASP A 176 1.25 -6.99 -19.39
C ASP A 176 1.92 -8.20 -18.74
N GLY A 177 2.45 -9.08 -19.57
CA GLY A 177 3.12 -10.31 -19.20
C GLY A 177 2.15 -11.46 -18.91
N PRO A 178 2.68 -12.68 -18.73
CA PRO A 178 1.85 -13.88 -18.57
C PRO A 178 1.12 -13.88 -17.22
N VAL A 179 -0.14 -14.30 -17.25
CA VAL A 179 -0.90 -14.65 -16.03
C VAL A 179 -0.22 -15.80 -15.32
N LEU A 180 -0.15 -15.75 -13.99
CA LEU A 180 0.45 -16.82 -13.19
C LEU A 180 -0.35 -18.13 -13.35
N ASP A 181 0.32 -19.18 -13.81
CA ASP A 181 -0.21 -20.53 -13.66
C ASP A 181 -0.07 -20.94 -12.18
N MET A 182 -1.21 -21.22 -11.54
CA MET A 182 -1.28 -21.46 -10.08
C MET A 182 -0.51 -22.70 -9.61
N LYS A 183 -0.05 -23.58 -10.52
CA LYS A 183 0.90 -24.65 -10.16
C LYS A 183 2.26 -24.10 -9.70
N TYR A 184 2.58 -22.84 -10.07
CA TYR A 184 3.79 -22.13 -9.64
C TYR A 184 3.52 -21.13 -8.51
N LYS A 185 2.38 -21.22 -7.81
CA LYS A 185 2.10 -20.37 -6.65
C LYS A 185 3.26 -20.40 -5.65
N SER A 186 3.69 -19.22 -5.23
CA SER A 186 4.86 -19.06 -4.36
C SER A 186 4.76 -17.81 -3.47
N GLY A 187 5.85 -17.54 -2.74
CA GLY A 187 5.99 -16.31 -1.95
C GLY A 187 6.12 -15.03 -2.78
N VAL A 188 6.39 -15.15 -4.08
CA VAL A 188 6.52 -14.03 -5.03
C VAL A 188 5.46 -14.05 -6.14
N GLY A 189 4.41 -14.83 -5.96
CA GLY A 189 3.29 -14.93 -6.89
C GLY A 189 2.17 -15.74 -6.27
N ALA A 190 1.14 -15.11 -5.74
CA ALA A 190 0.11 -15.77 -4.93
C ALA A 190 -1.26 -15.90 -5.60
N ILE A 191 -1.54 -15.11 -6.64
CA ILE A 191 -2.83 -15.03 -7.34
C ILE A 191 -2.63 -15.04 -8.86
N PRO A 192 -3.62 -15.49 -9.65
CA PRO A 192 -3.51 -15.63 -11.10
C PRO A 192 -3.71 -14.28 -11.81
N VAL A 193 -2.74 -13.38 -11.64
CA VAL A 193 -2.71 -12.07 -12.33
C VAL A 193 -1.47 -11.98 -13.24
N PRO A 194 -1.47 -11.07 -14.23
CA PRO A 194 -0.30 -10.80 -15.07
C PRO A 194 0.89 -10.29 -14.26
N VAL A 195 2.06 -10.21 -14.87
CA VAL A 195 3.27 -9.62 -14.25
C VAL A 195 3.02 -8.18 -13.84
N LEU A 196 2.59 -7.34 -14.79
CA LEU A 196 2.02 -6.03 -14.56
C LEU A 196 0.50 -6.18 -14.51
N HIS A 197 -0.12 -5.96 -13.37
CA HIS A 197 -1.55 -6.27 -13.20
C HIS A 197 -2.46 -5.04 -13.24
N GLY A 198 -1.90 -3.83 -13.24
CA GLY A 198 -2.65 -2.59 -13.32
C GLY A 198 -3.51 -2.24 -12.09
N LEU A 199 -3.68 -3.16 -11.14
CA LEU A 199 -4.60 -3.02 -10.01
C LEU A 199 -4.00 -2.21 -8.86
N THR A 200 -4.82 -1.50 -8.10
CA THR A 200 -4.48 -0.97 -6.77
C THR A 200 -4.59 -2.07 -5.71
N MET A 201 -4.07 -1.82 -4.51
CA MET A 201 -4.21 -2.74 -3.37
C MET A 201 -5.67 -3.00 -3.01
N GLY A 202 -6.50 -1.96 -3.05
CA GLY A 202 -7.93 -2.08 -2.79
C GLY A 202 -8.67 -2.89 -3.85
N GLU A 203 -8.27 -2.78 -5.11
CA GLU A 203 -8.81 -3.58 -6.21
C GLU A 203 -8.37 -5.04 -6.08
N ILE A 204 -7.11 -5.31 -5.76
CA ILE A 204 -6.63 -6.68 -5.47
C ILE A 204 -7.42 -7.30 -4.31
N ALA A 205 -7.65 -6.56 -3.22
CA ALA A 205 -8.40 -7.07 -2.08
C ALA A 205 -9.82 -7.49 -2.47
N ARG A 206 -10.53 -6.64 -3.23
CA ARG A 206 -11.89 -6.93 -3.71
C ARG A 206 -11.92 -8.10 -4.69
N MET A 207 -10.99 -8.10 -5.65
CA MET A 207 -10.89 -9.15 -6.65
C MET A 207 -10.57 -10.50 -6.00
N ALA A 208 -9.63 -10.54 -5.04
CA ALA A 208 -9.26 -11.76 -4.37
C ALA A 208 -10.43 -12.39 -3.57
N VAL A 209 -11.27 -11.58 -2.93
CA VAL A 209 -12.49 -12.07 -2.27
C VAL A 209 -13.53 -12.52 -3.31
N GLY A 210 -13.75 -11.70 -4.35
CA GLY A 210 -14.75 -11.99 -5.38
C GLY A 210 -14.47 -13.25 -6.19
N GLU A 211 -13.21 -13.50 -6.50
CA GLU A 211 -12.75 -14.67 -7.26
C GLU A 211 -12.44 -15.89 -6.37
N GLY A 212 -12.60 -15.77 -5.05
CA GLY A 212 -12.30 -16.85 -4.10
C GLY A 212 -10.80 -17.16 -3.95
N TRP A 213 -9.91 -16.22 -4.27
CA TRP A 213 -8.47 -16.36 -4.07
C TRP A 213 -8.06 -16.07 -2.62
N ALA A 214 -8.89 -15.31 -1.91
CA ALA A 214 -8.81 -15.08 -0.47
C ALA A 214 -10.14 -15.51 0.18
N LYS A 215 -10.10 -15.81 1.48
CA LYS A 215 -11.30 -16.13 2.25
C LYS A 215 -12.25 -14.92 2.30
N PRO A 216 -13.58 -15.13 2.24
CA PRO A 216 -14.52 -14.05 2.41
C PRO A 216 -14.37 -13.44 3.81
N CYS A 217 -14.10 -12.14 3.86
CA CYS A 217 -14.01 -11.35 5.08
C CYS A 217 -14.88 -10.10 4.99
N ASP A 218 -15.19 -9.49 6.11
CA ASP A 218 -15.81 -8.16 6.15
C ASP A 218 -14.78 -7.14 5.67
N LEU A 219 -14.97 -6.60 4.45
CA LEU A 219 -13.99 -5.78 3.74
C LEU A 219 -14.57 -4.43 3.36
N THR A 220 -13.94 -3.37 3.80
CA THR A 220 -14.16 -2.00 3.34
C THR A 220 -12.92 -1.49 2.62
N VAL A 221 -13.09 -0.91 1.43
CA VAL A 221 -12.02 -0.24 0.68
C VAL A 221 -12.33 1.24 0.59
N VAL A 222 -11.46 2.07 1.16
CA VAL A 222 -11.50 3.54 1.05
C VAL A 222 -10.65 3.92 -0.16
N LYS A 223 -11.34 4.27 -1.25
CA LYS A 223 -10.70 4.48 -2.56
C LYS A 223 -9.88 5.78 -2.61
N CYS A 224 -8.90 5.82 -3.50
CA CYS A 224 -8.27 7.07 -3.93
C CYS A 224 -9.31 7.99 -4.60
N ARG A 225 -9.16 9.30 -4.39
CA ARG A 225 -9.92 10.32 -5.12
C ARG A 225 -9.03 10.95 -6.19
N ASN A 226 -9.65 11.37 -7.31
CA ASN A 226 -8.96 11.98 -8.46
C ASN A 226 -7.88 11.06 -9.06
N TYR A 227 -8.05 9.75 -8.94
CA TYR A 227 -7.18 8.74 -9.51
C TYR A 227 -7.96 7.86 -10.48
N THR A 228 -7.34 7.58 -11.61
CA THR A 228 -7.72 6.55 -12.57
C THR A 228 -6.48 5.76 -12.95
N HIS A 229 -6.63 4.62 -13.58
CA HIS A 229 -5.49 3.82 -14.06
C HIS A 229 -4.61 4.58 -15.07
N ALA A 230 -5.14 5.58 -15.79
CA ALA A 230 -4.38 6.43 -16.69
C ALA A 230 -3.65 7.59 -15.97
N THR A 231 -3.83 7.76 -14.68
CA THR A 231 -3.20 8.85 -13.91
C THR A 231 -1.74 8.55 -13.67
N GLU A 232 -0.85 9.41 -14.16
CA GLU A 232 0.55 9.38 -13.76
C GLU A 232 0.68 9.74 -12.28
N TYR A 233 1.34 8.88 -11.52
CA TYR A 233 1.52 9.08 -10.09
C TYR A 233 2.96 8.84 -9.66
N LEU A 234 3.61 9.90 -9.23
CA LEU A 234 4.94 9.82 -8.64
C LEU A 234 4.81 9.52 -7.14
N LEU A 235 5.50 8.47 -6.71
CA LEU A 235 5.47 8.06 -5.32
C LEU A 235 6.17 9.10 -4.43
N PRO A 236 5.51 9.62 -3.38
CA PRO A 236 6.10 10.61 -2.48
C PRO A 236 7.18 10.02 -1.56
N VAL A 237 7.19 8.70 -1.42
CA VAL A 237 8.15 7.93 -0.62
C VAL A 237 8.56 6.70 -1.41
N ALA A 238 9.83 6.35 -1.37
CA ALA A 238 10.35 5.12 -1.97
C ALA A 238 9.60 3.90 -1.42
N PRO A 239 9.05 3.03 -2.30
CA PRO A 239 8.21 1.91 -1.85
C PRO A 239 9.03 0.83 -1.13
N SER A 240 10.31 0.70 -1.46
CA SER A 240 11.27 -0.16 -0.74
C SER A 240 12.70 0.37 -0.93
N PRO A 241 13.67 -0.08 -0.11
CA PRO A 241 15.08 0.28 -0.29
C PRO A 241 15.63 -0.07 -1.69
N ASN A 242 15.10 -1.12 -2.30
CA ASN A 242 15.51 -1.60 -3.62
C ASN A 242 14.90 -0.82 -4.80
N LEU A 243 13.93 0.04 -4.54
CA LEU A 243 13.23 0.86 -5.53
C LEU A 243 13.28 2.36 -5.12
N PRO A 244 14.48 2.96 -5.04
CA PRO A 244 14.65 4.30 -4.46
C PRO A 244 14.11 5.44 -5.33
N THR A 245 13.87 5.19 -6.62
CA THR A 245 13.45 6.20 -7.59
C THR A 245 12.27 5.74 -8.44
N ALA A 246 11.54 6.68 -9.05
CA ALA A 246 10.48 6.37 -10.02
C ALA A 246 11.01 5.54 -11.19
N ARG A 247 12.23 5.85 -11.65
CA ARG A 247 12.88 5.06 -12.72
C ARG A 247 13.08 3.60 -12.30
N ALA A 248 13.53 3.36 -11.06
CA ALA A 248 13.69 2.00 -10.54
C ALA A 248 12.34 1.25 -10.50
N VAL A 249 11.27 1.93 -10.10
CA VAL A 249 9.90 1.36 -10.09
C VAL A 249 9.47 0.93 -11.50
N TYR A 250 9.67 1.77 -12.51
CA TYR A 250 9.31 1.42 -13.90
C TYR A 250 10.18 0.30 -14.47
N LEU A 251 11.48 0.33 -14.23
CA LEU A 251 12.40 -0.69 -14.73
C LEU A 251 12.25 -2.04 -14.01
N TYR A 252 11.68 -2.06 -12.82
CA TYR A 252 11.56 -3.27 -12.01
C TYR A 252 10.79 -4.38 -12.73
N ALA A 253 9.78 -4.02 -13.56
CA ALA A 253 9.04 -4.99 -14.36
C ALA A 253 9.93 -5.83 -15.28
N ALA A 254 10.94 -5.20 -15.89
CA ALA A 254 11.87 -5.87 -16.80
C ALA A 254 13.05 -6.52 -16.06
N LEU A 255 13.47 -5.96 -14.93
CA LEU A 255 14.68 -6.37 -14.23
C LEU A 255 14.44 -7.47 -13.19
N CYS A 256 13.28 -7.50 -12.53
CA CYS A 256 13.00 -8.46 -11.46
C CYS A 256 13.21 -9.93 -11.86
N PRO A 257 12.89 -10.40 -13.08
CA PRO A 257 13.16 -11.77 -13.49
C PRO A 257 14.64 -12.18 -13.40
N PHE A 258 15.57 -11.21 -13.48
CA PHE A 258 17.00 -11.49 -13.34
C PHE A 258 17.42 -11.79 -11.89
N GLU A 259 16.58 -11.51 -10.89
CA GLU A 259 16.86 -11.88 -9.49
C GLU A 259 17.05 -13.40 -9.31
N GLY A 260 16.46 -14.22 -10.18
CA GLY A 260 16.66 -15.65 -10.23
C GLY A 260 17.93 -16.10 -10.95
N THR A 261 18.81 -15.18 -11.36
CA THR A 261 20.02 -15.44 -12.13
C THR A 261 21.27 -14.94 -11.41
N VAL A 262 22.44 -15.14 -12.01
CA VAL A 262 23.72 -14.60 -11.51
C VAL A 262 23.98 -13.14 -11.97
N VAL A 263 23.05 -12.55 -12.72
CA VAL A 263 23.19 -11.19 -13.24
C VAL A 263 22.85 -10.19 -12.15
N SER A 264 23.73 -9.20 -11.92
CA SER A 264 23.46 -8.09 -11.01
C SER A 264 22.37 -7.19 -11.57
N LEU A 265 21.44 -6.77 -10.70
CA LEU A 265 20.43 -5.76 -11.03
C LEU A 265 20.92 -4.32 -10.80
N GLY A 266 22.19 -4.13 -10.46
CA GLY A 266 22.73 -2.81 -10.14
C GLY A 266 22.25 -2.26 -8.78
N ARG A 267 21.73 -3.07 -7.87
CA ARG A 267 21.34 -2.62 -6.53
C ARG A 267 22.53 -2.02 -5.79
N GLY A 268 22.32 -0.82 -5.22
CA GLY A 268 23.38 -0.08 -4.52
C GLY A 268 24.42 0.57 -5.44
N THR A 269 24.12 0.68 -6.73
CA THR A 269 24.92 1.44 -7.72
C THR A 269 24.10 2.59 -8.28
N ASP A 270 24.81 3.57 -8.90
CA ASP A 270 24.18 4.73 -9.56
C ASP A 270 23.67 4.42 -10.99
N CYS A 271 23.61 3.17 -11.38
CA CYS A 271 23.20 2.70 -12.72
C CYS A 271 21.68 2.63 -12.89
#